data_260a485a9ade25cab2e67b834df3a8d0
#
_entry.id   260a485a9ade25cab2e67b834df3a8d0
#
_cell.length_a   1.000
_cell.length_b   1.000
_cell.length_c   1.000
_cell.angle_alpha   90.00
_cell.angle_beta   90.00
_cell.angle_gamma   90.00
#
_symmetry.space_group_name_H-M   'P 1'
#
loop_
_entity.id
_entity.type
_entity.pdbx_description
1 polymer ?
#
loop_
_entity_poly.entity_id
_entity_poly.type
_entity_poly.pdbx_seq_one_letter_code
_entity_poly.pdbx_strand_id
1 'polypeptide(L)'
;MSVFSHREFDNHQQVAFFNDKKSGLRAIIAVHNTNLGPALGGCRMWPYGSDEEALTDVLRLSKGMTYKSALANLQLGGGKAVIIGESRTQKTDDLLYAMGDFIEGLGGRYITAEDSGTSVTDILKMGQRTEHVSGVDKASDHGGDPSPTTARGVFVSLREAVLHKLGRSDLKGLKVAIQGLGNVGYRLARYLHEEIGRAHV
;
A
#
# COMPACT_ATOMS: atom_id res chain seq x y z
N MET A 1 13.48 -6.31 -21.39
CA MET A 1 14.03 -5.03 -20.87
C MET A 1 14.75 -5.33 -19.56
N SER A 2 15.89 -4.70 -19.27
CA SER A 2 16.59 -4.90 -17.98
C SER A 2 15.90 -4.07 -16.90
N VAL A 3 15.84 -4.58 -15.65
CA VAL A 3 15.29 -3.82 -14.50
C VAL A 3 16.03 -2.49 -14.34
N PHE A 4 17.35 -2.47 -14.52
CA PHE A 4 18.16 -1.24 -14.41
C PHE A 4 17.87 -0.18 -15.47
N SER A 5 17.33 -0.56 -16.63
CA SER A 5 16.94 0.36 -17.70
C SER A 5 15.44 0.67 -17.69
N HIS A 6 14.70 0.18 -16.68
CA HIS A 6 13.29 0.47 -16.56
C HIS A 6 13.07 1.94 -16.17
N ARG A 7 12.11 2.61 -16.81
CA ARG A 7 11.86 4.06 -16.62
C ARG A 7 11.54 4.46 -15.17
N GLU A 8 10.95 3.55 -14.39
CA GLU A 8 10.59 3.77 -12.98
C GLU A 8 11.70 3.30 -12.02
N PHE A 9 12.80 2.76 -12.53
CA PHE A 9 13.94 2.40 -11.68
C PHE A 9 14.66 3.67 -11.22
N ASP A 10 14.70 3.88 -9.91
CA ASP A 10 15.31 5.07 -9.29
C ASP A 10 16.27 4.63 -8.17
N ASN A 11 17.38 4.02 -8.56
CA ASN A 11 18.41 3.52 -7.64
C ASN A 11 17.83 2.61 -6.53
N HIS A 12 16.82 1.79 -6.86
CA HIS A 12 16.29 0.79 -5.92
C HIS A 12 17.41 -0.11 -5.41
N GLN A 13 17.50 -0.25 -4.10
CA GLN A 13 18.55 -1.05 -3.47
C GLN A 13 18.41 -2.55 -3.75
N GLN A 14 17.15 -3.01 -3.94
CA GLN A 14 16.86 -4.41 -4.24
C GLN A 14 15.54 -4.54 -4.98
N VAL A 15 15.52 -5.38 -6.00
CA VAL A 15 14.28 -5.87 -6.64
C VAL A 15 14.40 -7.38 -6.72
N ALA A 16 13.51 -8.08 -6.02
CA ALA A 16 13.53 -9.53 -5.90
C ALA A 16 12.27 -10.12 -6.54
N PHE A 17 12.44 -11.14 -7.35
CA PHE A 17 11.37 -11.90 -8.01
C PHE A 17 11.25 -13.26 -7.35
N PHE A 18 10.04 -13.70 -7.11
CA PHE A 18 9.76 -15.00 -6.53
C PHE A 18 8.67 -15.72 -7.32
N ASN A 19 8.91 -17.01 -7.59
CA ASN A 19 7.96 -17.88 -8.25
C ASN A 19 7.95 -19.25 -7.57
N ASP A 20 6.83 -19.61 -6.98
CA ASP A 20 6.60 -20.94 -6.43
C ASP A 20 5.45 -21.64 -7.15
N LYS A 21 5.79 -22.69 -7.91
CA LYS A 21 4.79 -23.46 -8.68
C LYS A 21 3.81 -24.21 -7.81
N LYS A 22 4.20 -24.58 -6.58
CA LYS A 22 3.37 -25.40 -5.69
C LYS A 22 2.20 -24.58 -5.14
N SER A 23 2.47 -23.37 -4.67
CA SER A 23 1.45 -22.44 -4.16
C SER A 23 0.81 -21.59 -5.25
N GLY A 24 1.41 -21.53 -6.44
CA GLY A 24 1.02 -20.62 -7.52
C GLY A 24 1.49 -19.18 -7.32
N LEU A 25 2.36 -18.92 -6.34
CA LEU A 25 2.85 -17.58 -6.05
C LEU A 25 3.77 -17.07 -7.18
N ARG A 26 3.42 -15.90 -7.69
CA ARG A 26 4.28 -15.06 -8.54
C ARG A 26 4.32 -13.67 -7.93
N ALA A 27 5.47 -13.24 -7.42
CA ALA A 27 5.57 -12.00 -6.67
C ALA A 27 6.87 -11.24 -6.99
N ILE A 28 6.80 -9.93 -6.77
CA ILE A 28 7.96 -9.03 -6.85
C ILE A 28 7.97 -8.19 -5.58
N ILE A 29 9.14 -8.10 -4.91
CA ILE A 29 9.37 -7.16 -3.83
C ILE A 29 10.44 -6.17 -4.29
N ALA A 30 10.13 -4.88 -4.19
CA ALA A 30 11.09 -3.79 -4.39
C ALA A 30 11.37 -3.07 -3.07
N VAL A 31 12.65 -2.98 -2.72
CA VAL A 31 13.19 -2.13 -1.66
C VAL A 31 13.81 -0.93 -2.34
N HIS A 32 13.16 0.23 -2.21
CA HIS A 32 13.66 1.45 -2.83
C HIS A 32 14.80 2.04 -2.00
N ASN A 33 14.57 2.26 -0.71
CA ASN A 33 15.56 2.91 0.15
C ASN A 33 15.42 2.47 1.61
N THR A 34 16.53 2.25 2.30
CA THR A 34 16.59 1.86 3.72
C THR A 34 17.41 2.82 4.58
N ASN A 35 17.71 4.04 4.10
CA ASN A 35 18.55 5.00 4.83
C ASN A 35 17.96 5.41 6.18
N LEU A 36 16.63 5.47 6.31
CA LEU A 36 15.94 5.82 7.56
C LEU A 36 15.56 4.58 8.39
N GLY A 37 15.74 3.37 7.88
CA GLY A 37 15.37 2.13 8.54
C GLY A 37 14.87 1.06 7.55
N PRO A 38 14.35 -0.07 8.03
CA PRO A 38 13.84 -1.12 7.17
C PRO A 38 12.73 -0.59 6.25
N ALA A 39 12.67 -1.12 5.04
CA ALA A 39 11.70 -0.69 4.06
C ALA A 39 10.30 -1.18 4.44
N LEU A 40 9.35 -0.27 4.66
CA LEU A 40 7.95 -0.61 4.91
C LEU A 40 7.12 -0.39 3.66
N GLY A 41 6.19 -1.30 3.38
CA GLY A 41 5.16 -1.13 2.35
C GLY A 41 4.16 -2.27 2.28
N GLY A 42 2.98 -1.98 1.75
CA GLY A 42 1.90 -2.96 1.63
C GLY A 42 2.19 -4.05 0.58
N CYS A 43 1.60 -5.22 0.78
CA CYS A 43 1.59 -6.32 -0.19
C CYS A 43 0.29 -6.23 -1.02
N ARG A 44 0.39 -5.81 -2.27
CA ARG A 44 -0.74 -5.73 -3.20
C ARG A 44 -0.92 -7.04 -3.94
N MET A 45 -2.16 -7.53 -4.05
CA MET A 45 -2.48 -8.62 -4.98
C MET A 45 -3.41 -8.09 -6.07
N TRP A 46 -2.95 -8.15 -7.34
CA TRP A 46 -3.66 -7.54 -8.45
C TRP A 46 -3.49 -8.36 -9.74
N PRO A 47 -4.55 -8.47 -10.58
CA PRO A 47 -4.49 -9.16 -11.86
C PRO A 47 -3.84 -8.27 -12.94
N TYR A 48 -2.53 -8.02 -12.81
CA TYR A 48 -1.77 -7.24 -13.79
C TYR A 48 -1.89 -7.85 -15.20
N GLY A 49 -2.03 -7.01 -16.20
CA GLY A 49 -2.11 -7.44 -17.60
C GLY A 49 -0.77 -7.95 -18.15
N SER A 50 0.35 -7.61 -17.47
CA SER A 50 1.69 -8.07 -17.83
C SER A 50 2.65 -8.01 -16.64
N ASP A 51 3.77 -8.73 -16.73
CA ASP A 51 4.87 -8.66 -15.75
C ASP A 51 5.50 -7.25 -15.72
N GLU A 52 5.49 -6.53 -16.84
CA GLU A 52 5.97 -5.15 -16.95
C GLU A 52 5.09 -4.19 -16.16
N GLU A 53 3.77 -4.36 -16.17
CA GLU A 53 2.87 -3.57 -15.33
C GLU A 53 3.12 -3.82 -13.84
N ALA A 54 3.29 -5.08 -13.44
CA ALA A 54 3.60 -5.44 -12.07
C ALA A 54 4.92 -4.84 -11.61
N LEU A 55 5.96 -4.90 -12.46
CA LEU A 55 7.26 -4.29 -12.22
C LEU A 55 7.15 -2.76 -12.11
N THR A 56 6.43 -2.13 -13.04
CA THR A 56 6.17 -0.69 -13.01
C THR A 56 5.53 -0.26 -11.69
N ASP A 57 4.48 -0.98 -11.26
CA ASP A 57 3.72 -0.64 -10.07
C ASP A 57 4.57 -0.80 -8.80
N VAL A 58 5.29 -1.91 -8.65
CA VAL A 58 6.13 -2.16 -7.47
C VAL A 58 7.27 -1.14 -7.35
N LEU A 59 7.90 -0.74 -8.46
CA LEU A 59 8.97 0.26 -8.45
C LEU A 59 8.44 1.64 -8.05
N ARG A 60 7.34 2.08 -8.65
CA ARG A 60 6.72 3.38 -8.33
C ARG A 60 6.22 3.44 -6.88
N LEU A 61 5.55 2.40 -6.41
CA LEU A 61 4.97 2.37 -5.08
C LEU A 61 6.05 2.29 -3.98
N SER A 62 7.11 1.50 -4.18
CA SER A 62 8.22 1.43 -3.22
C SER A 62 8.95 2.77 -3.07
N LYS A 63 9.15 3.50 -4.18
CA LYS A 63 9.66 4.87 -4.17
C LYS A 63 8.70 5.81 -3.43
N GLY A 64 7.41 5.73 -3.72
CA GLY A 64 6.38 6.51 -3.03
C GLY A 64 6.38 6.29 -1.51
N MET A 65 6.59 5.05 -1.08
CA MET A 65 6.68 4.71 0.35
C MET A 65 7.89 5.34 1.03
N THR A 66 9.05 5.47 0.36
CA THR A 66 10.21 6.19 0.90
C THR A 66 9.85 7.64 1.22
N TYR A 67 9.25 8.35 0.27
CA TYR A 67 8.85 9.75 0.49
C TYR A 67 7.76 9.88 1.55
N LYS A 68 6.79 8.98 1.54
CA LYS A 68 5.69 8.96 2.52
C LYS A 68 6.22 8.78 3.95
N SER A 69 7.14 7.84 4.17
CA SER A 69 7.77 7.60 5.47
C SER A 69 8.61 8.80 5.92
N ALA A 70 9.40 9.38 5.03
CA ALA A 70 10.23 10.55 5.31
C ALA A 70 9.37 11.78 5.68
N LEU A 71 8.31 12.06 4.92
CA LEU A 71 7.39 13.16 5.22
C LEU A 71 6.64 13.00 6.55
N ALA A 72 6.39 11.76 6.96
CA ALA A 72 5.81 11.43 8.26
C ALA A 72 6.84 11.37 9.39
N ASN A 73 8.11 11.65 9.12
CA ASN A 73 9.22 11.58 10.08
C ASN A 73 9.35 10.21 10.76
N LEU A 74 9.09 9.14 10.00
CA LEU A 74 9.22 7.77 10.47
C LEU A 74 10.65 7.25 10.25
N GLN A 75 11.15 6.45 11.19
CA GLN A 75 12.43 5.74 11.06
C GLN A 75 12.27 4.47 10.21
N LEU A 76 11.74 4.65 9.00
CA LEU A 76 11.41 3.58 8.06
C LEU A 76 11.81 3.99 6.64
N GLY A 77 12.32 3.03 5.90
CA GLY A 77 12.54 3.14 4.47
C GLY A 77 11.27 2.89 3.66
N GLY A 78 11.42 2.80 2.35
CA GLY A 78 10.31 2.52 1.43
C GLY A 78 10.49 1.23 0.68
N GLY A 79 9.47 0.37 0.78
CA GLY A 79 9.36 -0.87 0.03
C GLY A 79 7.95 -1.09 -0.49
N LYS A 80 7.80 -2.09 -1.32
CA LYS A 80 6.51 -2.55 -1.83
C LYS A 80 6.61 -4.01 -2.23
N ALA A 81 5.51 -4.75 -2.05
CA ALA A 81 5.34 -6.07 -2.63
C ALA A 81 4.13 -6.09 -3.56
N VAL A 82 4.22 -6.84 -4.64
CA VAL A 82 3.10 -7.18 -5.51
C VAL A 82 3.03 -8.69 -5.72
N ILE A 83 1.82 -9.23 -5.64
CA ILE A 83 1.47 -10.60 -6.04
C ILE A 83 0.68 -10.49 -7.33
N ILE A 84 1.10 -11.21 -8.38
CA ILE A 84 0.43 -11.23 -9.68
C ILE A 84 -0.67 -12.27 -9.64
N GLY A 85 -1.93 -11.84 -9.58
CA GLY A 85 -3.08 -12.74 -9.56
C GLY A 85 -4.37 -12.07 -9.10
N GLU A 86 -5.49 -12.74 -9.38
CA GLU A 86 -6.81 -12.28 -8.96
C GLU A 86 -7.10 -12.69 -7.51
N SER A 87 -7.21 -11.67 -6.62
CA SER A 87 -7.33 -11.89 -5.18
C SER A 87 -8.60 -12.64 -4.76
N ARG A 88 -9.67 -12.56 -5.55
CA ARG A 88 -10.94 -13.20 -5.22
C ARG A 88 -10.97 -14.70 -5.53
N THR A 89 -10.15 -15.15 -6.48
CA THR A 89 -10.22 -16.53 -6.99
C THR A 89 -8.92 -17.31 -6.85
N GLN A 90 -7.77 -16.63 -6.74
CA GLN A 90 -6.44 -17.27 -6.74
C GLN A 90 -5.72 -17.18 -5.39
N LYS A 91 -6.24 -16.39 -4.44
CA LYS A 91 -5.64 -16.25 -3.13
C LYS A 91 -5.93 -17.47 -2.25
N THR A 92 -4.89 -18.22 -1.91
CA THR A 92 -4.94 -19.39 -1.03
C THR A 92 -4.02 -19.21 0.17
N ASP A 93 -4.20 -20.02 1.21
CA ASP A 93 -3.33 -20.00 2.38
C ASP A 93 -1.90 -20.39 2.01
N ASP A 94 -1.71 -21.39 1.15
CA ASP A 94 -0.39 -21.81 0.68
C ASP A 94 0.33 -20.68 -0.06
N LEU A 95 -0.41 -19.88 -0.87
CA LEU A 95 0.15 -18.71 -1.54
C LEU A 95 0.61 -17.64 -0.53
N LEU A 96 -0.18 -17.41 0.52
CA LEU A 96 0.15 -16.44 1.57
C LEU A 96 1.33 -16.92 2.44
N TYR A 97 1.41 -18.21 2.74
CA TYR A 97 2.57 -18.78 3.44
C TYR A 97 3.84 -18.67 2.59
N ALA A 98 3.77 -19.00 1.31
CA ALA A 98 4.91 -18.83 0.40
C ALA A 98 5.36 -17.37 0.28
N MET A 99 4.41 -16.43 0.33
CA MET A 99 4.74 -15.00 0.37
C MET A 99 5.44 -14.61 1.67
N GLY A 100 5.02 -15.18 2.81
CA GLY A 100 5.70 -15.02 4.09
C GLY A 100 7.14 -15.53 4.06
N ASP A 101 7.36 -16.74 3.50
CA ASP A 101 8.69 -17.32 3.32
C ASP A 101 9.59 -16.44 2.41
N PHE A 102 9.01 -15.82 1.37
CA PHE A 102 9.72 -14.88 0.50
C PHE A 102 10.15 -13.62 1.26
N ILE A 103 9.25 -13.05 2.09
CA ILE A 103 9.55 -11.87 2.91
C ILE A 103 10.65 -12.19 3.92
N GLU A 104 10.58 -13.34 4.60
CA GLU A 104 11.60 -13.82 5.55
C GLU A 104 12.97 -13.93 4.89
N GLY A 105 13.01 -14.42 3.64
CA GLY A 105 14.25 -14.54 2.85
C GLY A 105 14.95 -13.20 2.58
N LEU A 106 14.29 -12.06 2.80
CA LEU A 106 14.91 -10.71 2.71
C LEU A 106 15.54 -10.25 4.03
N GLY A 107 15.48 -11.07 5.11
CA GLY A 107 16.21 -10.84 6.35
C GLY A 107 15.87 -9.50 7.03
N GLY A 108 14.61 -9.11 7.07
CA GLY A 108 14.15 -7.87 7.72
C GLY A 108 14.36 -6.59 6.94
N ARG A 109 14.90 -6.65 5.73
CA ARG A 109 15.05 -5.46 4.87
C ARG A 109 13.72 -4.91 4.39
N TYR A 110 12.69 -5.74 4.32
CA TYR A 110 11.33 -5.38 3.95
C TYR A 110 10.33 -5.86 5.00
N ILE A 111 9.46 -4.96 5.42
CA ILE A 111 8.33 -5.21 6.33
C ILE A 111 7.05 -5.02 5.54
N THR A 112 6.17 -6.03 5.57
CA THR A 112 4.91 -6.01 4.83
C THR A 112 3.74 -5.51 5.67
N ALA A 113 2.75 -4.92 5.00
CA ALA A 113 1.45 -4.57 5.54
C ALA A 113 0.35 -4.90 4.52
N GLU A 114 -0.93 -4.69 4.87
CA GLU A 114 -2.02 -4.84 3.90
C GLU A 114 -2.00 -3.77 2.80
N ASP A 115 -2.58 -4.11 1.65
CA ASP A 115 -2.87 -3.20 0.55
C ASP A 115 -4.02 -3.78 -0.31
N SER A 116 -4.30 -3.16 -1.45
CA SER A 116 -5.33 -3.63 -2.39
C SER A 116 -5.19 -5.12 -2.71
N GLY A 117 -6.26 -5.87 -2.54
CA GLY A 117 -6.29 -7.31 -2.78
C GLY A 117 -5.79 -8.17 -1.60
N THR A 118 -5.22 -7.58 -0.56
CA THR A 118 -4.90 -8.26 0.70
C THR A 118 -5.63 -7.61 1.88
N SER A 119 -5.69 -8.31 2.99
CA SER A 119 -6.35 -7.89 4.22
C SER A 119 -5.45 -8.14 5.43
N VAL A 120 -5.80 -7.55 6.58
CA VAL A 120 -5.13 -7.83 7.86
C VAL A 120 -5.05 -9.34 8.14
N THR A 121 -6.10 -10.10 7.82
CA THR A 121 -6.12 -11.56 8.00
C THR A 121 -5.08 -12.25 7.11
N ASP A 122 -4.88 -11.76 5.89
CA ASP A 122 -3.86 -12.31 4.98
C ASP A 122 -2.45 -12.01 5.49
N ILE A 123 -2.22 -10.81 6.03
CA ILE A 123 -0.93 -10.44 6.64
C ILE A 123 -0.65 -11.28 7.89
N LEU A 124 -1.68 -11.58 8.70
CA LEU A 124 -1.55 -12.51 9.83
C LEU A 124 -1.13 -13.92 9.39
N LYS A 125 -1.60 -14.40 8.22
CA LYS A 125 -1.16 -15.68 7.66
C LYS A 125 0.29 -15.63 7.19
N MET A 126 0.70 -14.57 6.49
CA MET A 126 2.12 -14.34 6.15
C MET A 126 2.98 -14.30 7.41
N GLY A 127 2.48 -13.68 8.48
CA GLY A 127 3.13 -13.59 9.80
C GLY A 127 3.35 -14.92 10.51
N GLN A 128 2.75 -16.02 10.04
CA GLN A 128 3.11 -17.36 10.54
C GLN A 128 4.46 -17.89 9.99
N ARG A 129 5.00 -17.21 8.99
CA ARG A 129 6.26 -17.57 8.31
C ARG A 129 7.35 -16.51 8.48
N THR A 130 7.02 -15.31 8.93
CA THR A 130 7.96 -14.20 9.10
C THR A 130 7.50 -13.29 10.23
N GLU A 131 8.44 -12.70 10.96
CA GLU A 131 8.13 -11.63 11.93
C GLU A 131 8.03 -10.23 11.26
N HIS A 132 8.40 -10.12 9.98
CA HIS A 132 8.49 -8.85 9.25
C HIS A 132 7.13 -8.43 8.68
N VAL A 133 6.13 -8.33 9.55
CA VAL A 133 4.75 -7.89 9.25
C VAL A 133 4.36 -6.70 10.12
N SER A 134 3.49 -5.85 9.61
CA SER A 134 2.99 -4.65 10.30
C SER A 134 1.48 -4.50 10.09
N GLY A 135 0.84 -3.72 10.99
CA GLY A 135 -0.61 -3.47 10.90
C GLY A 135 -1.48 -4.65 11.35
N VAL A 136 -0.92 -5.62 12.05
CA VAL A 136 -1.60 -6.86 12.48
C VAL A 136 -1.99 -6.88 13.95
N ASP A 137 -1.53 -5.92 14.75
CA ASP A 137 -1.81 -5.87 16.18
C ASP A 137 -3.25 -5.40 16.44
N LYS A 138 -4.09 -6.33 16.87
CA LYS A 138 -5.49 -6.07 17.23
C LYS A 138 -5.62 -5.44 18.64
N ALA A 139 -4.57 -5.48 19.44
CA ALA A 139 -4.57 -4.98 20.82
C ALA A 139 -4.16 -3.50 20.91
N SER A 140 -3.59 -2.92 19.87
CA SER A 140 -3.23 -1.51 19.80
C SER A 140 -4.25 -0.71 18.98
N ASP A 141 -4.58 0.50 19.43
CA ASP A 141 -5.41 1.46 18.67
C ASP A 141 -4.76 1.87 17.33
N HIS A 142 -3.58 1.35 17.01
CA HIS A 142 -2.76 1.69 15.86
C HIS A 142 -2.58 0.53 14.86
N GLY A 143 -3.15 -0.65 15.13
CA GLY A 143 -3.15 -1.81 14.23
C GLY A 143 -4.48 -2.01 13.53
N GLY A 144 -4.47 -2.61 12.33
CA GLY A 144 -5.67 -2.98 11.57
C GLY A 144 -5.92 -2.15 10.31
N ASP A 145 -7.18 -2.07 9.88
CA ASP A 145 -7.61 -1.37 8.65
C ASP A 145 -7.21 0.12 8.67
N PRO A 146 -6.30 0.58 7.80
CA PRO A 146 -5.85 1.98 7.77
C PRO A 146 -6.88 2.93 7.14
N SER A 147 -7.97 2.41 6.57
CA SER A 147 -8.93 3.19 5.79
C SER A 147 -9.57 4.36 6.54
N PRO A 148 -9.93 4.26 7.84
CA PRO A 148 -10.47 5.40 8.58
C PRO A 148 -9.47 6.55 8.67
N THR A 149 -8.23 6.26 9.04
CA THR A 149 -7.16 7.25 9.15
C THR A 149 -6.79 7.84 7.79
N THR A 150 -6.73 7.00 6.76
CA THR A 150 -6.48 7.43 5.38
C THR A 150 -7.57 8.39 4.89
N ALA A 151 -8.85 8.05 5.09
CA ALA A 151 -9.96 8.93 4.70
C ALA A 151 -9.91 10.28 5.42
N ARG A 152 -9.58 10.27 6.72
CA ARG A 152 -9.37 11.52 7.48
C ARG A 152 -8.20 12.34 6.94
N GLY A 153 -7.08 11.68 6.63
CA GLY A 153 -5.91 12.34 6.03
C GLY A 153 -6.23 13.02 4.70
N VAL A 154 -6.96 12.32 3.81
CA VAL A 154 -7.43 12.89 2.53
C VAL A 154 -8.35 14.08 2.77
N PHE A 155 -9.28 13.97 3.72
CA PHE A 155 -10.21 15.06 4.07
C PHE A 155 -9.47 16.30 4.57
N VAL A 156 -8.52 16.15 5.50
CA VAL A 156 -7.71 17.28 6.02
C VAL A 156 -6.88 17.91 4.91
N SER A 157 -6.23 17.09 4.08
CA SER A 157 -5.43 17.57 2.94
C SER A 157 -6.29 18.33 1.92
N LEU A 158 -7.54 17.89 1.69
CA LEU A 158 -8.48 18.58 0.82
C LEU A 158 -8.84 19.98 1.38
N ARG A 159 -9.10 20.10 2.69
CA ARG A 159 -9.38 21.39 3.33
C ARG A 159 -8.20 22.35 3.18
N GLU A 160 -6.97 21.88 3.43
CA GLU A 160 -5.75 22.67 3.26
C GLU A 160 -5.56 23.10 1.80
N ALA A 161 -5.83 22.21 0.84
CA ALA A 161 -5.76 22.54 -0.58
C ALA A 161 -6.80 23.61 -0.97
N VAL A 162 -8.01 23.55 -0.42
CA VAL A 162 -9.05 24.56 -0.63
C VAL A 162 -8.65 25.91 -0.02
N LEU A 163 -8.11 25.89 1.18
CA LEU A 163 -7.58 27.11 1.83
C LEU A 163 -6.47 27.73 0.97
N HIS A 164 -5.49 26.94 0.56
CA HIS A 164 -4.36 27.42 -0.24
C HIS A 164 -4.79 27.94 -1.62
N LYS A 165 -5.67 27.20 -2.31
CA LYS A 165 -6.03 27.51 -3.71
C LYS A 165 -7.16 28.53 -3.85
N LEU A 166 -8.13 28.52 -2.93
CA LEU A 166 -9.36 29.31 -3.02
C LEU A 166 -9.48 30.38 -1.91
N GLY A 167 -8.54 30.40 -0.95
CA GLY A 167 -8.56 31.33 0.19
C GLY A 167 -9.73 31.10 1.14
N ARG A 168 -10.34 29.91 1.17
CA ARG A 168 -11.51 29.58 1.97
C ARG A 168 -11.19 28.56 3.04
N SER A 169 -11.69 28.77 4.24
CA SER A 169 -11.55 27.84 5.37
C SER A 169 -12.69 26.80 5.47
N ASP A 170 -13.77 26.98 4.69
CA ASP A 170 -14.93 26.08 4.67
C ASP A 170 -15.11 25.43 3.29
N LEU A 171 -15.89 24.34 3.25
CA LEU A 171 -16.19 23.60 2.03
C LEU A 171 -17.62 23.85 1.50
N LYS A 172 -18.39 24.75 2.12
CA LYS A 172 -19.81 24.99 1.77
C LYS A 172 -19.96 25.36 0.30
N GLY A 173 -20.86 24.66 -0.39
CA GLY A 173 -21.18 24.91 -1.80
C GLY A 173 -20.11 24.46 -2.80
N LEU A 174 -19.01 23.85 -2.37
CA LEU A 174 -18.04 23.23 -3.27
C LEU A 174 -18.61 21.94 -3.85
N LYS A 175 -18.25 21.66 -5.11
CA LYS A 175 -18.54 20.38 -5.76
C LYS A 175 -17.29 19.51 -5.68
N VAL A 176 -17.41 18.35 -5.06
CA VAL A 176 -16.32 17.37 -4.91
C VAL A 176 -16.74 16.08 -5.59
N ALA A 177 -15.92 15.58 -6.52
CA ALA A 177 -16.10 14.29 -7.16
C ALA A 177 -15.25 13.24 -6.42
N ILE A 178 -15.84 12.08 -6.12
CA ILE A 178 -15.15 10.93 -5.53
C ILE A 178 -15.19 9.78 -6.52
N GLN A 179 -14.02 9.31 -6.91
CA GLN A 179 -13.90 8.12 -7.76
C GLN A 179 -13.72 6.89 -6.89
N GLY A 180 -14.75 6.05 -6.82
CA GLY A 180 -14.78 4.82 -6.05
C GLY A 180 -15.29 5.01 -4.61
N LEU A 181 -16.22 4.14 -4.20
CA LEU A 181 -16.81 4.12 -2.85
C LEU A 181 -16.40 2.86 -2.06
N GLY A 182 -15.12 2.50 -2.15
CA GLY A 182 -14.53 1.48 -1.27
C GLY A 182 -14.33 2.00 0.15
N ASN A 183 -13.52 1.28 0.94
CA ASN A 183 -13.32 1.58 2.37
C ASN A 183 -12.90 3.03 2.67
N VAL A 184 -12.03 3.60 1.85
CA VAL A 184 -11.59 5.00 1.99
C VAL A 184 -12.61 5.98 1.42
N GLY A 185 -13.05 5.76 0.16
CA GLY A 185 -13.94 6.70 -0.53
C GLY A 185 -15.29 6.86 0.17
N TYR A 186 -15.87 5.79 0.72
CA TYR A 186 -17.10 5.85 1.49
C TYR A 186 -16.95 6.71 2.76
N ARG A 187 -15.86 6.52 3.51
CA ARG A 187 -15.59 7.32 4.72
C ARG A 187 -15.32 8.79 4.38
N LEU A 188 -14.59 9.05 3.30
CA LEU A 188 -14.37 10.40 2.79
C LEU A 188 -15.70 11.07 2.40
N ALA A 189 -16.59 10.36 1.72
CA ALA A 189 -17.91 10.87 1.35
C ALA A 189 -18.72 11.27 2.59
N ARG A 190 -18.63 10.53 3.69
CA ARG A 190 -19.29 10.89 4.97
C ARG A 190 -18.72 12.18 5.54
N TYR A 191 -17.40 12.34 5.64
CA TYR A 191 -16.78 13.58 6.11
C TYR A 191 -17.19 14.78 5.26
N LEU A 192 -17.22 14.63 3.94
CA LEU A 192 -17.62 15.68 3.02
C LEU A 192 -19.11 16.03 3.15
N HIS A 193 -19.97 15.03 3.36
CA HIS A 193 -21.40 15.25 3.57
C HIS A 193 -21.68 16.12 4.80
N GLU A 194 -20.97 15.88 5.89
CA GLU A 194 -21.09 16.65 7.13
C GLU A 194 -20.69 18.13 6.94
N GLU A 195 -19.68 18.42 6.11
CA GLU A 195 -19.14 19.77 5.89
C GLU A 195 -19.83 20.52 4.74
N ILE A 196 -20.18 19.84 3.67
CA ILE A 196 -20.77 20.45 2.45
C ILE A 196 -22.31 20.50 2.53
N GLY A 197 -22.92 19.61 3.32
CA GLY A 197 -24.37 19.45 3.48
C GLY A 197 -25.05 18.62 2.37
N ARG A 198 -24.39 18.31 1.26
CA ARG A 198 -24.85 17.40 0.20
C ARG A 198 -23.67 16.81 -0.53
N ALA A 199 -23.47 15.49 -0.48
CA ALA A 199 -22.60 14.76 -1.40
C ALA A 199 -23.46 14.20 -2.53
N HIS A 200 -23.12 14.52 -3.78
CA HIS A 200 -23.62 13.80 -4.95
C HIS A 200 -22.55 12.77 -5.34
N VAL A 201 -22.93 11.51 -5.38
CA VAL A 201 -22.12 10.37 -5.80
C VAL A 201 -22.44 10.06 -7.25
#